data_605436178cc55a71fe930e35098c3678
#
_entry.id   605436178cc55a71fe930e35098c3678
#
_cell.length_a   1.000
_cell.length_b   1.000
_cell.length_c   1.000
_cell.angle_alpha   90.00
_cell.angle_beta   90.00
_cell.angle_gamma   90.00
#
_symmetry.space_group_name_H-M   'P 1'
#
loop_
_entity.id
_entity.type
_entity.pdbx_description
1 polymer ?
#
loop_
_entity_poly.entity_id
_entity_poly.type
_entity_poly.pdbx_seq_one_letter_code
_entity_poly.pdbx_strand_id
1 'polypeptide(L)'
;MSVVDDEHDIMSLFSDALSELGDASVFGFIDSTLALEHFKLHQLDYSLIISDYRMPTMDGIELLKKVKAINSSVKTILISALDIDDKLFEECKCIDKILQKPITIPELINEVEVLLANSYNCLTQ
;
A
#
# COMPACT_ATOMS: atom_id res chain seq x y z
N MET A 1 5.81 2.84 6.77
CA MET A 1 5.04 2.39 5.58
C MET A 1 5.92 1.59 4.62
N SER A 2 5.33 0.85 3.73
CA SER A 2 6.11 0.13 2.73
C SER A 2 5.47 0.21 1.35
N VAL A 3 6.34 0.03 0.33
CA VAL A 3 5.96 -0.03 -1.08
C VAL A 3 6.39 -1.39 -1.61
N VAL A 4 5.46 -2.13 -2.20
CA VAL A 4 5.70 -3.49 -2.70
C VAL A 4 5.40 -3.53 -4.19
N ASP A 5 6.43 -3.80 -5.00
CA ASP A 5 6.30 -3.91 -6.45
C ASP A 5 7.45 -4.77 -6.96
N ASP A 6 7.14 -5.78 -7.76
CA ASP A 6 8.16 -6.68 -8.29
C ASP A 6 9.07 -6.03 -9.34
N GLU A 7 8.69 -4.86 -9.86
CA GLU A 7 9.56 -4.05 -10.71
C GLU A 7 10.41 -3.13 -9.83
N HIS A 8 11.70 -3.44 -9.73
CA HIS A 8 12.61 -2.75 -8.84
C HIS A 8 12.64 -1.23 -9.08
N ASP A 9 12.63 -0.80 -10.34
CA ASP A 9 12.73 0.61 -10.67
C ASP A 9 11.50 1.39 -10.18
N ILE A 10 10.32 0.82 -10.32
CA ILE A 10 9.07 1.44 -9.86
C ILE A 10 9.03 1.46 -8.35
N MET A 11 9.40 0.35 -7.71
CA MET A 11 9.46 0.26 -6.25
C MET A 11 10.39 1.34 -5.68
N SER A 12 11.59 1.48 -6.24
CA SER A 12 12.57 2.47 -5.80
C SER A 12 12.06 3.90 -6.01
N LEU A 13 11.46 4.17 -7.17
CA LEU A 13 10.93 5.49 -7.48
C LEU A 13 9.87 5.92 -6.47
N PHE A 14 8.91 5.06 -6.19
CA PHE A 14 7.84 5.36 -5.25
C PHE A 14 8.36 5.46 -3.80
N SER A 15 9.25 4.56 -3.41
CA SER A 15 9.83 4.57 -2.08
C SER A 15 10.62 5.86 -1.82
N ASP A 16 11.42 6.28 -2.78
CA ASP A 16 12.22 7.50 -2.66
C ASP A 16 11.32 8.73 -2.56
N ALA A 17 10.29 8.78 -3.40
CA ALA A 17 9.35 9.91 -3.39
C ALA A 17 8.62 10.03 -2.04
N LEU A 18 8.18 8.92 -1.49
CA LEU A 18 7.48 8.92 -0.20
C LEU A 18 8.42 9.20 0.96
N SER A 19 9.68 8.79 0.86
CA SER A 19 10.68 9.09 1.89
C SER A 19 10.92 10.59 2.05
N GLU A 20 10.73 11.36 0.97
CA GLU A 20 10.88 12.81 1.00
C GLU A 20 9.78 13.51 1.80
N LEU A 21 8.69 12.84 2.11
CA LEU A 21 7.65 13.40 2.98
C LEU A 21 8.10 13.55 4.42
N GLY A 22 9.14 12.85 4.82
CA GLY A 22 9.94 13.18 6.01
C GLY A 22 9.51 12.60 7.34
N ASP A 23 8.27 12.25 7.53
CA ASP A 23 7.74 11.90 8.85
C ASP A 23 7.66 10.41 9.14
N ALA A 24 7.92 9.56 8.16
CA ALA A 24 7.81 8.12 8.34
C ALA A 24 8.92 7.39 7.60
N SER A 25 9.34 6.26 8.16
CA SER A 25 10.25 5.36 7.49
C SER A 25 9.53 4.65 6.35
N VAL A 26 10.16 4.59 5.18
CA VAL A 26 9.59 3.93 4.01
C VAL A 26 10.51 2.77 3.61
N PHE A 27 9.93 1.59 3.51
CA PHE A 27 10.63 0.37 3.12
C PHE A 27 10.13 -0.10 1.77
N GLY A 28 11.05 -0.49 0.89
CA GLY A 28 10.71 -1.00 -0.43
C GLY A 28 10.96 -2.49 -0.54
N PHE A 29 10.02 -3.22 -1.13
CA PHE A 29 10.13 -4.67 -1.33
C PHE A 29 9.77 -5.02 -2.76
N ILE A 30 10.53 -5.94 -3.34
CA ILE A 30 10.20 -6.53 -4.63
C ILE A 30 9.52 -7.90 -4.50
N ASP A 31 9.37 -8.36 -3.26
CA ASP A 31 8.78 -9.67 -2.93
C ASP A 31 7.70 -9.47 -1.86
N SER A 32 6.47 -9.89 -2.18
CA SER A 32 5.34 -9.73 -1.28
C SER A 32 5.49 -10.56 0.00
N THR A 33 6.15 -11.70 -0.07
CA THR A 33 6.38 -12.54 1.12
C THR A 33 7.28 -11.84 2.13
N LEU A 34 8.36 -11.21 1.65
CA LEU A 34 9.26 -10.45 2.52
C LEU A 34 8.56 -9.23 3.10
N ALA A 35 7.72 -8.57 2.31
CA ALA A 35 6.94 -7.42 2.78
C ALA A 35 6.00 -7.83 3.91
N LEU A 36 5.33 -8.96 3.77
CA LEU A 36 4.42 -9.47 4.80
C LEU A 36 5.16 -9.82 6.08
N GLU A 37 6.33 -10.45 5.98
CA GLU A 37 7.12 -10.78 7.16
C GLU A 37 7.59 -9.53 7.91
N HIS A 38 8.06 -8.53 7.18
CA HIS A 38 8.43 -7.25 7.77
C HIS A 38 7.24 -6.60 8.47
N PHE A 39 6.08 -6.64 7.83
CA PHE A 39 4.86 -6.09 8.41
C PHE A 39 4.49 -6.81 9.72
N LYS A 40 4.58 -8.13 9.75
CA LYS A 40 4.26 -8.90 10.97
C LYS A 40 5.13 -8.49 12.15
N LEU A 41 6.41 -8.21 11.89
CA LEU A 41 7.36 -7.82 12.93
C LEU A 41 7.17 -6.39 13.41
N HIS A 42 6.62 -5.51 12.56
CA HIS A 42 6.54 -4.07 12.84
C HIS A 42 5.13 -3.51 12.71
N GLN A 43 4.11 -4.33 12.85
CA GLN A 43 2.73 -3.96 12.53
C GLN A 43 2.22 -2.73 13.29
N LEU A 44 2.69 -2.52 14.51
CA LEU A 44 2.24 -1.38 15.32
C LEU A 44 2.85 -0.05 14.85
N ASP A 45 3.94 -0.12 14.09
CA ASP A 45 4.60 1.06 13.55
C ASP A 45 4.14 1.40 12.13
N TYR A 46 3.30 0.56 11.53
CA TYR A 46 2.82 0.77 10.17
C TYR A 46 1.57 1.65 10.14
N SER A 47 1.58 2.63 9.23
CA SER A 47 0.41 3.45 8.93
C SER A 47 -0.18 3.12 7.57
N LEU A 48 0.64 2.64 6.63
CA LEU A 48 0.23 2.45 5.25
C LEU A 48 1.09 1.38 4.56
N ILE A 49 0.45 0.61 3.68
CA ILE A 49 1.16 -0.28 2.76
C ILE A 49 0.59 -0.09 1.35
N ILE A 50 1.49 0.05 0.38
CA ILE A 50 1.15 0.21 -1.03
C ILE A 50 1.66 -1.01 -1.76
N SER A 51 0.82 -1.66 -2.55
CA SER A 51 1.20 -2.87 -3.27
C SER A 51 0.72 -2.83 -4.71
N ASP A 52 1.59 -3.28 -5.62
CA ASP A 52 1.18 -3.62 -6.97
C ASP A 52 0.28 -4.86 -6.93
N TYR A 53 -0.63 -4.98 -7.89
CA TYR A 53 -1.55 -6.11 -7.91
C TYR A 53 -0.85 -7.39 -8.34
N ARG A 54 -0.24 -7.36 -9.51
CA ARG A 54 0.33 -8.58 -10.11
C ARG A 54 1.77 -8.77 -9.71
N MET A 55 1.98 -9.78 -8.87
CA MET A 55 3.32 -10.17 -8.40
C MET A 55 3.41 -11.69 -8.34
N PRO A 56 4.61 -12.26 -8.54
CA PRO A 56 4.82 -13.70 -8.36
C PRO A 56 4.50 -14.13 -6.93
N THR A 57 4.13 -15.38 -6.75
CA THR A 57 3.91 -16.05 -5.47
C THR A 57 2.65 -15.58 -4.75
N MET A 58 2.58 -14.31 -4.39
CA MET A 58 1.44 -13.74 -3.68
C MET A 58 1.10 -12.39 -4.33
N ASP A 59 -0.12 -12.25 -4.86
CA ASP A 59 -0.52 -10.99 -5.48
C ASP A 59 -0.87 -9.93 -4.43
N GLY A 60 -1.07 -8.69 -4.90
CA GLY A 60 -1.32 -7.57 -4.01
C GLY A 60 -2.60 -7.70 -3.20
N ILE A 61 -3.65 -8.26 -3.77
CA ILE A 61 -4.91 -8.45 -3.06
C ILE A 61 -4.72 -9.42 -1.90
N GLU A 62 -4.05 -10.54 -2.15
CA GLU A 62 -3.78 -11.53 -1.11
C GLU A 62 -2.91 -10.93 0.01
N LEU A 63 -1.87 -10.16 -0.37
CA LEU A 63 -1.02 -9.48 0.59
C LEU A 63 -1.83 -8.54 1.48
N LEU A 64 -2.66 -7.69 0.88
CA LEU A 64 -3.42 -6.70 1.62
C LEU A 64 -4.50 -7.33 2.50
N LYS A 65 -5.08 -8.45 2.07
CA LYS A 65 -5.99 -9.22 2.93
C LYS A 65 -5.29 -9.70 4.20
N LYS A 66 -4.08 -10.22 4.06
CA LYS A 66 -3.30 -10.71 5.21
C LYS A 66 -2.89 -9.57 6.12
N VAL A 67 -2.53 -8.42 5.55
CA VAL A 67 -2.20 -7.22 6.32
C VAL A 67 -3.38 -6.77 7.17
N LYS A 68 -4.56 -6.65 6.57
CA LYS A 68 -5.77 -6.23 7.29
C LYS A 68 -6.21 -7.24 8.35
N ALA A 69 -5.98 -8.52 8.12
CA ALA A 69 -6.30 -9.55 9.11
C ALA A 69 -5.41 -9.43 10.36
N ILE A 70 -4.18 -8.95 10.19
CA ILE A 70 -3.23 -8.76 11.28
C ILE A 70 -3.49 -7.45 12.01
N ASN A 71 -3.70 -6.35 11.26
CA ASN A 71 -3.96 -5.03 11.83
C ASN A 71 -4.84 -4.22 10.90
N SER A 72 -6.13 -4.16 11.19
CA SER A 72 -7.12 -3.49 10.35
C SER A 72 -6.99 -1.96 10.33
N SER A 73 -6.19 -1.39 11.23
CA SER A 73 -5.96 0.06 11.28
C SER A 73 -5.02 0.56 10.19
N VAL A 74 -4.22 -0.32 9.61
CA VAL A 74 -3.26 0.06 8.58
C VAL A 74 -4.00 0.36 7.28
N LYS A 75 -3.70 1.49 6.65
CA LYS A 75 -4.28 1.85 5.36
C LYS A 75 -3.62 1.08 4.23
N THR A 76 -4.38 0.74 3.22
CA THR A 76 -3.90 -0.07 2.10
C THR A 76 -4.23 0.57 0.76
N ILE A 77 -3.25 0.60 -0.15
CA ILE A 77 -3.42 1.07 -1.52
C ILE A 77 -3.00 -0.06 -2.46
N LEU A 78 -3.86 -0.39 -3.40
CA LEU A 78 -3.56 -1.33 -4.48
C LEU A 78 -3.35 -0.54 -5.77
N ILE A 79 -2.25 -0.81 -6.48
CA ILE A 79 -1.97 -0.20 -7.78
C ILE A 79 -2.06 -1.30 -8.84
N SER A 80 -2.85 -1.05 -9.89
CA SER A 80 -3.09 -2.05 -10.93
C SER A 80 -3.04 -1.43 -12.32
N ALA A 81 -2.45 -2.17 -13.27
CA ALA A 81 -2.48 -1.80 -14.68
C ALA A 81 -3.81 -2.16 -15.35
N LEU A 82 -4.60 -3.02 -14.70
CA LEU A 82 -5.89 -3.49 -15.22
C LEU A 82 -7.04 -2.82 -14.48
N ASP A 83 -8.14 -2.60 -15.20
CA ASP A 83 -9.38 -2.20 -14.56
C ASP A 83 -9.82 -3.32 -13.62
N ILE A 84 -9.97 -2.99 -12.35
CA ILE A 84 -10.47 -3.93 -11.38
C ILE A 84 -11.99 -3.79 -11.35
N ASP A 85 -12.66 -4.92 -11.53
CA ASP A 85 -14.10 -5.01 -11.49
C ASP A 85 -14.61 -4.47 -10.16
N ASP A 86 -15.63 -3.62 -10.21
CA ASP A 86 -16.28 -3.08 -9.00
C ASP A 86 -16.70 -4.19 -8.03
N LYS A 87 -17.12 -5.31 -8.57
CA LYS A 87 -17.52 -6.47 -7.77
C LYS A 87 -16.34 -7.01 -6.96
N LEU A 88 -15.16 -7.10 -7.60
CA LEU A 88 -13.97 -7.54 -6.90
C LEU A 88 -13.57 -6.56 -5.79
N PHE A 89 -13.70 -5.27 -6.07
CA PHE A 89 -13.43 -4.22 -5.07
C PHE A 89 -14.39 -4.33 -3.88
N GLU A 90 -15.69 -4.53 -4.15
CA GLU A 90 -16.68 -4.67 -3.09
C GLU A 90 -16.45 -5.92 -2.24
N GLU A 91 -15.96 -7.00 -2.84
CA GLU A 91 -15.63 -8.23 -2.13
C GLU A 91 -14.35 -8.10 -1.31
N CYS A 92 -13.45 -7.18 -1.69
CA CYS A 92 -12.16 -6.98 -1.04
C CYS A 92 -12.16 -5.75 -0.14
N LYS A 93 -12.78 -5.86 1.02
CA LYS A 93 -12.80 -4.77 2.02
C LYS A 93 -11.42 -4.48 2.61
N CYS A 94 -10.40 -5.23 2.19
CA CYS A 94 -9.02 -5.07 2.61
C CYS A 94 -8.29 -3.94 1.88
N ILE A 95 -8.93 -3.28 0.90
CA ILE A 95 -8.32 -2.25 0.08
C ILE A 95 -9.01 -0.92 0.35
N ASP A 96 -8.27 0.05 0.86
CA ASP A 96 -8.81 1.39 1.12
C ASP A 96 -8.85 2.25 -0.13
N LYS A 97 -7.91 2.05 -1.06
CA LYS A 97 -7.88 2.79 -2.32
C LYS A 97 -7.26 1.94 -3.42
N ILE A 98 -7.85 2.00 -4.62
CA ILE A 98 -7.30 1.41 -5.83
C ILE A 98 -6.87 2.53 -6.76
N LEU A 99 -5.62 2.45 -7.25
CA LEU A 99 -5.08 3.38 -8.23
C LEU A 99 -4.73 2.61 -9.49
N GLN A 100 -5.07 3.19 -10.64
CA GLN A 100 -4.81 2.57 -11.93
C GLN A 100 -3.54 3.13 -12.55
N LYS A 101 -2.66 2.24 -13.04
CA LYS A 101 -1.47 2.65 -13.78
C LYS A 101 -1.85 3.21 -15.16
N PRO A 102 -1.11 4.18 -15.70
CA PRO A 102 0.07 4.81 -15.11
C PRO A 102 -0.31 5.82 -14.04
N ILE A 103 0.43 5.86 -12.95
CA ILE A 103 0.21 6.83 -11.89
C ILE A 103 1.45 7.72 -11.75
N THR A 104 1.24 9.03 -11.62
CA THR A 104 2.33 9.98 -11.42
C THR A 104 2.70 10.06 -9.93
N ILE A 105 3.91 10.53 -9.66
CA ILE A 105 4.37 10.72 -8.29
C ILE A 105 3.46 11.70 -7.53
N PRO A 106 3.07 12.87 -8.09
CA PRO A 106 2.15 13.77 -7.40
C PRO A 106 0.80 13.12 -7.06
N GLU A 107 0.27 12.29 -7.96
CA GLU A 107 -0.99 11.56 -7.70
C GLU A 107 -0.84 10.61 -6.52
N LEU A 108 0.27 9.84 -6.50
CA LEU A 108 0.52 8.90 -5.42
C LEU A 108 0.65 9.62 -4.09
N ILE A 109 1.43 10.69 -4.04
CA ILE A 109 1.64 11.48 -2.82
C ILE A 109 0.31 12.04 -2.32
N ASN A 110 -0.52 12.58 -3.21
CA ASN A 110 -1.81 13.13 -2.84
C ASN A 110 -2.72 12.06 -2.22
N GLU A 111 -2.78 10.88 -2.80
CA GLU A 111 -3.61 9.80 -2.27
C GLU A 111 -3.12 9.31 -0.91
N VAL A 112 -1.81 9.23 -0.73
CA VAL A 112 -1.22 8.86 0.56
C VAL A 112 -1.59 9.89 1.63
N GLU A 113 -1.43 11.16 1.33
CA GLU A 113 -1.74 12.24 2.28
C GLU A 113 -3.22 12.24 2.66
N VAL A 114 -4.11 12.03 1.69
CA VAL A 114 -5.55 11.99 1.94
C VAL A 114 -5.90 10.83 2.88
N LEU A 115 -5.37 9.64 2.62
CA LEU A 115 -5.65 8.47 3.47
C LEU A 115 -5.12 8.65 4.88
N LEU A 116 -3.91 9.17 5.04
CA LEU A 116 -3.33 9.37 6.36
C LEU A 116 -4.03 10.49 7.12
N ALA A 117 -4.45 11.54 6.44
CA ALA A 117 -5.22 12.63 7.06
C ALA A 117 -6.59 12.14 7.54
N ASN A 118 -7.28 11.32 6.74
CA ASN A 118 -8.57 10.75 7.13
C ASN A 118 -8.44 9.87 8.37
N SER A 119 -7.38 9.06 8.42
CA SER A 119 -7.10 8.23 9.59
C SER A 119 -6.87 9.08 10.84
N TYR A 120 -6.10 10.14 10.71
CA TYR A 120 -5.82 11.08 11.80
C TYR A 120 -7.09 11.80 12.26
N ASN A 121 -7.91 12.27 11.32
CA ASN A 121 -9.15 12.97 11.63
C ASN A 121 -10.14 12.07 12.36
N CYS A 122 -10.18 10.79 12.06
CA CYS A 122 -11.01 9.84 12.77
C CYS A 122 -10.60 9.70 14.23
N LEU A 123 -9.32 9.86 14.53
CA LEU A 123 -8.80 9.75 15.90
C LEU A 123 -9.08 11.02 16.73
N THR A 124 -9.30 12.15 16.08
CA THR A 124 -9.51 13.42 16.77
C THR A 124 -10.98 13.74 17.03
N GLN A 125 -11.85 12.93 16.50
CA GLN A 125 -13.29 13.05 16.73
C GLN A 125 -13.76 12.03 17.76
#